data_7bd78f801c4ce8d0e6f0981f88faaedf
#
_entry.id   7bd78f801c4ce8d0e6f0981f88faaedf
#
_cell.length_a   1.000
_cell.length_b   1.000
_cell.length_c   1.000
_cell.angle_alpha   90.00
_cell.angle_beta   90.00
_cell.angle_gamma   90.00
#
_symmetry.space_group_name_H-M   'P 1'
#
loop_
_entity.id
_entity.type
_entity.pdbx_description
1 polymer ?
#
loop_
_entity_poly.entity_id
_entity_poly.type
_entity_poly.pdbx_seq_one_letter_code
_entity_poly.pdbx_strand_id
1 'polypeptide(L)'
;MKVMTPHQIASVVFGGKGYEAMVIDLKGCDVILDEIHTYSDVMQAIVLKLVEVLVHLGCRVHIGTATMPTVLYQKIIQLLGGEKEVYEVRLSPEELDSFDRHVIYKVKSFEETEEAINEAIAKGRKVLIVCNQVKRAQALYGRIAEKYAGVSKMLIHGRFKRGCRALLEAKLLKEMNVGKEACIVVSTQVVEVSLDINFDLMVTECAALDALLQRLGRINRLRVEPACRTYKPIYVIQPLIGKKDVFPYDADILKKSYAVLPDGKLLKERQIQELLDEVYPPNGCHFVDIEMNVAFREGAWKIFELDHYSKSVLLERLEIDSVACICESDCMVYEQGNSEKRLELEIPVSFRSIRSKGLRQLAVGIHPFVIPDRAYSEELGLLSDRMGSGYRK
;
A
#
# COMPACT_ATOMS: atom_id res chain seq x y z
N MET A 1 -10.36 8.96 -21.42
CA MET A 1 -9.48 8.78 -20.25
C MET A 1 -9.30 7.29 -20.01
N LYS A 2 -8.05 6.82 -19.85
CA LYS A 2 -7.72 5.44 -19.42
C LYS A 2 -7.10 5.51 -18.05
N VAL A 3 -7.49 4.60 -17.14
CA VAL A 3 -6.88 4.43 -15.82
C VAL A 3 -6.15 3.11 -15.81
N MET A 4 -4.88 3.12 -15.42
CA MET A 4 -4.00 1.96 -15.49
C MET A 4 -3.15 1.86 -14.23
N THR A 5 -2.82 0.63 -13.82
CA THR A 5 -1.80 0.41 -12.80
C THR A 5 -0.41 0.45 -13.43
N PRO A 6 0.66 0.73 -12.66
CA PRO A 6 2.04 0.64 -13.15
C PRO A 6 2.38 -0.71 -13.79
N HIS A 7 1.83 -1.79 -13.25
CA HIS A 7 2.03 -3.14 -13.82
C HIS A 7 1.42 -3.31 -15.22
N GLN A 8 0.26 -2.69 -15.47
CA GLN A 8 -0.38 -2.74 -16.80
C GLN A 8 0.43 -1.98 -17.84
N ILE A 9 0.97 -0.82 -17.45
CA ILE A 9 1.77 0.01 -18.36
C ILE A 9 3.23 -0.45 -18.48
N ALA A 10 3.71 -1.30 -17.57
CA ALA A 10 5.07 -1.83 -17.59
C ALA A 10 5.43 -2.55 -18.91
N SER A 11 4.43 -3.05 -19.67
CA SER A 11 4.64 -3.61 -21.00
C SER A 11 5.29 -2.62 -21.99
N VAL A 12 5.06 -1.33 -21.82
CA VAL A 12 5.70 -0.26 -22.62
C VAL A 12 7.21 -0.21 -22.31
N VAL A 13 7.57 -0.37 -21.04
CA VAL A 13 8.98 -0.33 -20.61
C VAL A 13 9.75 -1.57 -21.09
N PHE A 14 9.11 -2.74 -21.04
CA PHE A 14 9.76 -4.02 -21.33
C PHE A 14 9.52 -4.56 -22.75
N GLY A 15 8.83 -3.83 -23.62
CA GLY A 15 8.48 -4.33 -24.95
C GLY A 15 7.57 -5.56 -24.92
N GLY A 16 6.67 -5.63 -23.93
CA GLY A 16 5.75 -6.75 -23.78
C GLY A 16 4.69 -6.81 -24.91
N LYS A 17 4.04 -7.98 -25.10
CA LYS A 17 3.07 -8.17 -26.16
C LYS A 17 2.00 -7.06 -26.19
N GLY A 18 1.87 -6.36 -27.33
CA GLY A 18 0.90 -5.28 -27.53
C GLY A 18 1.38 -3.90 -27.06
N TYR A 19 2.65 -3.76 -26.67
CA TYR A 19 3.22 -2.48 -26.24
C TYR A 19 3.17 -1.42 -27.34
N GLU A 20 3.26 -1.80 -28.63
CA GLU A 20 3.23 -0.89 -29.77
C GLU A 20 1.90 -0.12 -29.85
N ALA A 21 0.79 -0.81 -29.63
CA ALA A 21 -0.53 -0.19 -29.59
C ALA A 21 -0.62 0.80 -28.42
N MET A 22 -0.05 0.45 -27.27
CA MET A 22 -0.02 1.32 -26.10
C MET A 22 0.87 2.55 -26.30
N VAL A 23 2.03 2.39 -26.97
CA VAL A 23 2.91 3.51 -27.35
C VAL A 23 2.18 4.49 -28.27
N ILE A 24 1.43 3.98 -29.26
CA ILE A 24 0.63 4.82 -30.17
C ILE A 24 -0.46 5.57 -29.40
N ASP A 25 -1.16 4.89 -28.49
CA ASP A 25 -2.19 5.48 -27.65
C ASP A 25 -1.65 6.58 -26.69
N LEU A 26 -0.41 6.45 -26.24
CA LEU A 26 0.21 7.40 -25.30
C LEU A 26 0.81 8.63 -26.01
N LYS A 27 1.22 8.50 -27.26
CA LYS A 27 1.96 9.57 -27.99
C LYS A 27 1.23 10.90 -27.93
N GLY A 28 1.90 11.92 -27.37
CA GLY A 28 1.40 13.29 -27.25
C GLY A 28 0.27 13.49 -26.26
N CYS A 29 -0.05 12.50 -25.42
CA CYS A 29 -1.10 12.59 -24.41
C CYS A 29 -0.65 13.33 -23.15
N ASP A 30 -1.63 13.80 -22.36
CA ASP A 30 -1.43 14.14 -20.96
C ASP A 30 -1.45 12.86 -20.12
N VAL A 31 -0.40 12.63 -19.34
CA VAL A 31 -0.26 11.45 -18.48
C VAL A 31 -0.10 11.90 -17.04
N ILE A 32 -1.02 11.47 -16.19
CA ILE A 32 -0.98 11.75 -14.74
C ILE A 32 -0.40 10.52 -14.03
N LEU A 33 0.72 10.70 -13.34
CA LEU A 33 1.32 9.71 -12.47
C LEU A 33 1.01 10.09 -11.02
N ASP A 34 0.21 9.26 -10.35
CA ASP A 34 -0.27 9.53 -9.00
C ASP A 34 0.48 8.69 -7.97
N GLU A 35 0.86 9.30 -6.85
CA GLU A 35 1.47 8.67 -5.67
C GLU A 35 2.69 7.77 -5.99
N ILE A 36 3.57 8.20 -6.89
CA ILE A 36 4.70 7.38 -7.38
C ILE A 36 5.69 6.97 -6.30
N HIS A 37 5.75 7.67 -5.19
CA HIS A 37 6.61 7.39 -4.05
C HIS A 37 6.18 6.15 -3.24
N THR A 38 4.92 5.71 -3.37
CA THR A 38 4.37 4.54 -2.63
C THR A 38 4.79 3.18 -3.22
N TYR A 39 5.49 3.19 -4.35
CA TYR A 39 5.89 1.98 -5.04
C TYR A 39 7.18 1.39 -4.46
N SER A 40 7.34 0.05 -4.55
CA SER A 40 8.61 -0.62 -4.24
C SER A 40 9.74 -0.11 -5.13
N ASP A 41 10.98 -0.30 -4.71
CA ASP A 41 12.18 0.16 -5.42
C ASP A 41 12.19 -0.26 -6.89
N VAL A 42 11.76 -1.50 -7.18
CA VAL A 42 11.65 -2.02 -8.55
C VAL A 42 10.57 -1.27 -9.33
N MET A 43 9.40 -1.03 -8.72
CA MET A 43 8.33 -0.29 -9.39
C MET A 43 8.66 1.18 -9.55
N GLN A 44 9.41 1.78 -8.64
CA GLN A 44 9.95 3.14 -8.82
C GLN A 44 10.89 3.20 -10.03
N ALA A 45 11.80 2.22 -10.19
CA ALA A 45 12.67 2.14 -11.35
C ALA A 45 11.87 2.03 -12.66
N ILE A 46 10.81 1.24 -12.68
CA ILE A 46 9.91 1.11 -13.84
C ILE A 46 9.21 2.44 -14.14
N VAL A 47 8.71 3.13 -13.12
CA VAL A 47 8.03 4.42 -13.29
C VAL A 47 9.01 5.50 -13.78
N LEU A 48 10.24 5.54 -13.25
CA LEU A 48 11.27 6.45 -13.75
C LEU A 48 11.57 6.19 -15.23
N LYS A 49 11.70 4.92 -15.62
CA LYS A 49 11.91 4.56 -17.04
C LYS A 49 10.68 4.88 -17.89
N LEU A 50 9.49 4.73 -17.35
CA LEU A 50 8.26 5.15 -18.02
C LEU A 50 8.26 6.67 -18.27
N VAL A 51 8.67 7.50 -17.29
CA VAL A 51 8.80 8.96 -17.47
C VAL A 51 9.73 9.27 -18.64
N GLU A 52 10.88 8.61 -18.75
CA GLU A 52 11.80 8.78 -19.88
C GLU A 52 11.11 8.46 -21.22
N VAL A 53 10.38 7.34 -21.29
CA VAL A 53 9.62 6.95 -22.49
C VAL A 53 8.53 7.99 -22.83
N LEU A 54 7.79 8.46 -21.83
CA LEU A 54 6.71 9.44 -22.03
C LEU A 54 7.23 10.77 -22.57
N VAL A 55 8.37 11.24 -22.04
CA VAL A 55 9.06 12.44 -22.55
C VAL A 55 9.45 12.24 -24.02
N HIS A 56 10.05 11.09 -24.36
CA HIS A 56 10.41 10.75 -25.74
C HIS A 56 9.21 10.70 -26.67
N LEU A 57 8.04 10.27 -26.19
CA LEU A 57 6.78 10.25 -26.96
C LEU A 57 6.10 11.63 -27.08
N GLY A 58 6.70 12.68 -26.52
CA GLY A 58 6.14 14.03 -26.52
C GLY A 58 4.91 14.17 -25.63
N CYS A 59 4.78 13.35 -24.61
CA CYS A 59 3.70 13.44 -23.63
C CYS A 59 3.92 14.61 -22.65
N ARG A 60 2.82 15.18 -22.15
CA ARG A 60 2.86 16.06 -20.97
C ARG A 60 2.70 15.20 -19.73
N VAL A 61 3.72 15.19 -18.88
CA VAL A 61 3.75 14.36 -17.67
C VAL A 61 3.39 15.20 -16.46
N HIS A 62 2.34 14.81 -15.75
CA HIS A 62 1.87 15.43 -14.52
C HIS A 62 2.12 14.45 -13.36
N ILE A 63 2.74 14.91 -12.29
CA ILE A 63 3.05 14.09 -11.12
C ILE A 63 2.34 14.68 -9.93
N GLY A 64 1.43 13.89 -9.35
CA GLY A 64 0.71 14.21 -8.12
C GLY A 64 1.28 13.39 -6.96
N THR A 65 1.77 14.06 -5.91
CA THR A 65 2.23 13.38 -4.71
C THR A 65 2.22 14.31 -3.51
N ALA A 66 1.83 13.80 -2.36
CA ALA A 66 1.84 14.54 -1.11
C ALA A 66 3.23 14.48 -0.42
N THR A 67 4.00 13.45 -0.72
CA THR A 67 5.29 13.17 -0.07
C THR A 67 6.24 12.55 -1.09
N MET A 68 7.42 13.14 -1.25
CA MET A 68 8.44 12.61 -2.17
C MET A 68 9.84 12.90 -1.60
N PRO A 69 10.67 11.87 -1.36
CA PRO A 69 12.07 12.10 -1.00
C PRO A 69 12.79 12.97 -2.04
N THR A 70 13.60 13.90 -1.60
CA THR A 70 14.29 14.86 -2.49
C THR A 70 15.12 14.14 -3.56
N VAL A 71 15.69 12.98 -3.24
CA VAL A 71 16.46 12.19 -4.22
C VAL A 71 15.61 11.70 -5.39
N LEU A 72 14.39 11.24 -5.14
CA LEU A 72 13.45 10.81 -6.17
C LEU A 72 12.98 12.01 -7.00
N TYR A 73 12.63 13.11 -6.34
CA TYR A 73 12.27 14.36 -6.96
C TYR A 73 13.35 14.84 -7.96
N GLN A 74 14.61 14.93 -7.50
CA GLN A 74 15.73 15.37 -8.36
C GLN A 74 15.92 14.47 -9.58
N LYS A 75 15.77 13.14 -9.41
CA LYS A 75 15.85 12.19 -10.52
C LYS A 75 14.75 12.44 -11.55
N ILE A 76 13.53 12.70 -11.12
CA ILE A 76 12.39 13.01 -12.01
C ILE A 76 12.63 14.32 -12.75
N ILE A 77 13.03 15.39 -12.06
CA ILE A 77 13.33 16.69 -12.69
C ILE A 77 14.39 16.51 -13.77
N GLN A 78 15.42 15.72 -13.50
CA GLN A 78 16.46 15.43 -14.49
C GLN A 78 15.89 14.73 -15.74
N LEU A 79 14.99 13.75 -15.55
CA LEU A 79 14.34 13.04 -16.65
C LEU A 79 13.40 13.92 -17.46
N LEU A 80 12.76 14.91 -16.82
CA LEU A 80 11.86 15.87 -17.45
C LEU A 80 12.59 17.02 -18.19
N GLY A 81 13.93 17.02 -18.22
CA GLY A 81 14.72 18.04 -18.92
C GLY A 81 15.30 19.15 -18.03
N GLY A 82 15.11 19.06 -16.71
CA GLY A 82 15.61 20.00 -15.72
C GLY A 82 14.55 20.98 -15.20
N GLU A 83 14.89 21.76 -14.19
CA GLU A 83 13.95 22.65 -13.48
C GLU A 83 13.26 23.68 -14.40
N LYS A 84 13.90 24.09 -15.49
CA LYS A 84 13.33 25.08 -16.44
C LYS A 84 12.18 24.53 -17.26
N GLU A 85 12.11 23.22 -17.43
CA GLU A 85 11.07 22.54 -18.21
C GLU A 85 9.89 22.07 -17.34
N VAL A 86 9.97 22.30 -16.03
CA VAL A 86 8.97 21.81 -15.07
C VAL A 86 8.27 22.97 -14.39
N TYR A 87 6.94 22.93 -14.39
CA TYR A 87 6.12 23.83 -13.59
C TYR A 87 5.74 23.15 -12.27
N GLU A 88 6.23 23.68 -11.18
CA GLU A 88 5.98 23.13 -9.84
C GLU A 88 4.95 23.99 -9.10
N VAL A 89 3.97 23.30 -8.49
CA VAL A 89 2.98 23.91 -7.58
C VAL A 89 3.30 23.45 -6.17
N ARG A 90 3.61 24.40 -5.30
CA ARG A 90 3.83 24.16 -3.86
C ARG A 90 2.84 24.99 -3.04
N LEU A 91 2.40 24.42 -1.92
CA LEU A 91 1.64 25.16 -0.92
C LEU A 91 2.56 26.15 -0.20
N SER A 92 2.03 27.32 0.17
CA SER A 92 2.74 28.27 1.01
C SER A 92 2.99 27.69 2.42
N PRO A 93 3.99 28.20 3.17
CA PRO A 93 4.21 27.77 4.54
C PRO A 93 2.98 27.94 5.45
N GLU A 94 2.19 28.99 5.24
CA GLU A 94 0.95 29.25 5.99
C GLU A 94 -0.13 28.24 5.66
N GLU A 95 -0.25 27.86 4.39
CA GLU A 95 -1.15 26.79 3.97
C GLU A 95 -0.72 25.46 4.57
N LEU A 96 0.57 25.11 4.53
CA LEU A 96 1.10 23.90 5.16
C LEU A 96 0.79 23.87 6.66
N ASP A 97 1.04 24.95 7.42
CA ASP A 97 0.70 25.01 8.84
C ASP A 97 -0.80 24.81 9.09
N SER A 98 -1.63 25.19 8.14
CA SER A 98 -3.07 24.91 8.25
C SER A 98 -3.36 23.43 8.22
N PHE A 99 -2.45 22.58 7.73
CA PHE A 99 -2.56 21.12 7.66
C PHE A 99 -2.06 20.39 8.92
N ASP A 100 -1.48 21.08 9.89
CA ASP A 100 -1.11 20.50 11.17
C ASP A 100 -2.33 19.94 11.90
N ARG A 101 -2.31 18.64 12.26
CA ARG A 101 -3.50 17.95 12.77
C ARG A 101 -3.22 16.76 13.69
N HIS A 102 -1.98 16.28 13.80
CA HIS A 102 -1.65 15.07 14.51
C HIS A 102 -0.66 15.32 15.64
N VAL A 103 -0.98 14.83 16.83
CA VAL A 103 -0.01 14.74 17.95
C VAL A 103 0.48 13.30 17.98
N ILE A 104 1.80 13.12 17.86
CA ILE A 104 2.42 11.79 17.84
C ILE A 104 2.86 11.42 19.26
N TYR A 105 2.53 10.21 19.67
CA TYR A 105 2.99 9.58 20.91
C TYR A 105 3.75 8.30 20.57
N LYS A 106 4.99 8.19 21.02
CA LYS A 106 5.81 7.01 20.87
C LYS A 106 5.55 6.06 22.04
N VAL A 107 5.16 4.81 21.73
CA VAL A 107 4.84 3.80 22.73
C VAL A 107 5.64 2.53 22.46
N LYS A 108 5.89 1.73 23.50
CA LYS A 108 6.66 0.49 23.37
C LYS A 108 5.81 -0.67 22.90
N SER A 109 4.53 -0.70 23.29
CA SER A 109 3.63 -1.80 22.97
C SER A 109 2.19 -1.33 22.82
N PHE A 110 1.34 -2.22 22.32
CA PHE A 110 -0.10 -1.98 22.19
C PHE A 110 -0.76 -1.75 23.57
N GLU A 111 -0.32 -2.44 24.58
CA GLU A 111 -0.87 -2.37 25.95
C GLU A 111 -0.81 -0.94 26.51
N GLU A 112 0.22 -0.17 26.19
CA GLU A 112 0.34 1.23 26.61
C GLU A 112 -0.71 2.15 25.98
N THR A 113 -1.41 1.70 24.95
CA THR A 113 -2.46 2.48 24.26
C THR A 113 -3.88 2.18 24.75
N GLU A 114 -4.04 1.16 25.59
CA GLU A 114 -5.37 0.66 26.00
C GLU A 114 -6.21 1.71 26.72
N GLU A 115 -5.60 2.54 27.58
CA GLU A 115 -6.29 3.62 28.28
C GLU A 115 -6.84 4.66 27.29
N ALA A 116 -6.03 5.06 26.32
CA ALA A 116 -6.43 6.01 25.27
C ALA A 116 -7.56 5.44 24.38
N ILE A 117 -7.52 4.15 24.07
CA ILE A 117 -8.60 3.47 23.34
C ILE A 117 -9.88 3.47 24.19
N ASN A 118 -9.81 3.11 25.48
CA ASN A 118 -10.96 3.09 26.38
C ASN A 118 -11.60 4.48 26.47
N GLU A 119 -10.78 5.52 26.62
CA GLU A 119 -11.25 6.91 26.67
C GLU A 119 -11.92 7.32 25.34
N ALA A 120 -11.31 6.96 24.22
CA ALA A 120 -11.86 7.26 22.89
C ALA A 120 -13.24 6.59 22.70
N ILE A 121 -13.37 5.31 23.05
CA ILE A 121 -14.64 4.56 22.97
C ILE A 121 -15.68 5.16 23.90
N ALA A 122 -15.33 5.49 25.14
CA ALA A 122 -16.25 6.14 26.09
C ALA A 122 -16.79 7.50 25.59
N LYS A 123 -15.99 8.21 24.78
CA LYS A 123 -16.36 9.47 24.12
C LYS A 123 -17.06 9.31 22.77
N GLY A 124 -17.44 8.10 22.38
CA GLY A 124 -18.08 7.82 21.08
C GLY A 124 -17.16 7.99 19.87
N ARG A 125 -15.83 7.92 20.04
CA ARG A 125 -14.85 8.16 18.99
C ARG A 125 -14.48 6.90 18.22
N LYS A 126 -13.99 7.10 17.00
CA LYS A 126 -13.57 6.05 16.07
C LYS A 126 -12.07 5.78 16.21
N VAL A 127 -11.71 4.52 16.39
CA VAL A 127 -10.34 4.07 16.59
C VAL A 127 -9.89 3.24 15.40
N LEU A 128 -8.78 3.63 14.78
CA LEU A 128 -8.12 2.88 13.71
C LEU A 128 -6.83 2.25 14.25
N ILE A 129 -6.69 0.95 14.09
CA ILE A 129 -5.49 0.20 14.49
C ILE A 129 -4.86 -0.39 13.25
N VAL A 130 -3.56 -0.12 13.03
CA VAL A 130 -2.87 -0.56 11.82
C VAL A 130 -1.67 -1.43 12.17
N CYS A 131 -1.69 -2.67 11.69
CA CYS A 131 -0.59 -3.62 11.82
C CYS A 131 0.16 -3.78 10.49
N ASN A 132 1.45 -4.11 10.54
CA ASN A 132 2.24 -4.35 9.34
C ASN A 132 1.99 -5.74 8.74
N GLN A 133 1.50 -6.68 9.53
CA GLN A 133 1.30 -8.07 9.11
C GLN A 133 -0.13 -8.55 9.39
N VAL A 134 -0.70 -9.28 8.43
CA VAL A 134 -2.06 -9.84 8.54
C VAL A 134 -2.21 -10.72 9.78
N LYS A 135 -1.22 -11.57 10.08
CA LYS A 135 -1.25 -12.46 11.26
C LYS A 135 -1.35 -11.68 12.58
N ARG A 136 -0.63 -10.55 12.69
CA ARG A 136 -0.71 -9.69 13.88
C ARG A 136 -2.04 -8.97 13.96
N ALA A 137 -2.57 -8.51 12.83
CA ALA A 137 -3.88 -7.89 12.77
C ALA A 137 -4.99 -8.86 13.19
N GLN A 138 -4.94 -10.11 12.72
CA GLN A 138 -5.88 -11.18 13.10
C GLN A 138 -5.80 -11.49 14.61
N ALA A 139 -4.60 -11.66 15.16
CA ALA A 139 -4.40 -11.93 16.58
C ALA A 139 -4.90 -10.77 17.46
N LEU A 140 -4.57 -9.53 17.08
CA LEU A 140 -5.00 -8.34 17.79
C LEU A 140 -6.51 -8.15 17.71
N TYR A 141 -7.12 -8.41 16.54
CA TYR A 141 -8.58 -8.36 16.38
C TYR A 141 -9.30 -9.34 17.31
N GLY A 142 -8.77 -10.56 17.50
CA GLY A 142 -9.32 -11.52 18.46
C GLY A 142 -9.33 -10.96 19.90
N ARG A 143 -8.22 -10.38 20.35
CA ARG A 143 -8.13 -9.73 21.68
C ARG A 143 -9.11 -8.56 21.81
N ILE A 144 -9.25 -7.74 20.76
CA ILE A 144 -10.19 -6.61 20.74
C ILE A 144 -11.64 -7.11 20.73
N ALA A 145 -11.93 -8.19 20.01
CA ALA A 145 -13.27 -8.76 19.94
C ALA A 145 -13.76 -9.24 21.32
N GLU A 146 -12.88 -9.82 22.10
CA GLU A 146 -13.17 -10.24 23.49
C GLU A 146 -13.31 -9.03 24.43
N LYS A 147 -12.35 -8.10 24.39
CA LYS A 147 -12.30 -6.98 25.32
C LYS A 147 -13.41 -5.95 25.11
N TYR A 148 -13.80 -5.69 23.86
CA TYR A 148 -14.79 -4.66 23.51
C TYR A 148 -16.06 -5.27 22.91
N ALA A 149 -16.65 -6.28 23.55
CA ALA A 149 -17.78 -7.04 23.03
C ALA A 149 -18.96 -6.17 22.56
N GLY A 150 -19.28 -5.07 23.26
CA GLY A 150 -20.38 -4.15 22.95
C GLY A 150 -20.07 -3.06 21.92
N VAL A 151 -18.85 -2.99 21.38
CA VAL A 151 -18.42 -1.95 20.43
C VAL A 151 -18.45 -2.51 19.01
N SER A 152 -18.91 -1.71 18.04
CA SER A 152 -18.81 -2.06 16.62
C SER A 152 -17.35 -2.21 16.21
N LYS A 153 -17.01 -3.32 15.59
CA LYS A 153 -15.61 -3.61 15.20
C LYS A 153 -15.52 -4.29 13.85
N MET A 154 -14.36 -4.13 13.19
CA MET A 154 -14.07 -4.71 11.89
C MET A 154 -12.58 -5.06 11.77
N LEU A 155 -12.30 -6.19 11.12
CA LEU A 155 -10.98 -6.53 10.62
C LEU A 155 -11.00 -6.39 9.09
N ILE A 156 -10.00 -5.67 8.53
CA ILE A 156 -9.87 -5.52 7.08
C ILE A 156 -8.41 -5.61 6.64
N HIS A 157 -8.11 -6.48 5.68
CA HIS A 157 -6.77 -6.66 5.11
C HIS A 157 -6.81 -7.29 3.71
N GLY A 158 -5.68 -7.32 3.03
CA GLY A 158 -5.57 -7.78 1.64
C GLY A 158 -5.79 -9.29 1.42
N ARG A 159 -5.98 -10.09 2.49
CA ARG A 159 -6.13 -11.55 2.40
C ARG A 159 -7.56 -12.04 2.67
N PHE A 160 -8.54 -11.22 2.38
CA PHE A 160 -9.93 -11.63 2.18
C PHE A 160 -10.16 -11.99 0.71
N LYS A 161 -11.18 -12.82 0.43
CA LYS A 161 -11.75 -12.94 -0.93
C LYS A 161 -12.05 -11.54 -1.44
N ARG A 162 -11.77 -11.25 -2.71
CA ARG A 162 -11.97 -9.89 -3.27
C ARG A 162 -13.40 -9.39 -3.08
N GLY A 163 -14.40 -10.26 -3.29
CA GLY A 163 -15.81 -9.91 -3.05
C GLY A 163 -16.09 -9.58 -1.59
N CYS A 164 -15.62 -10.40 -0.64
CA CYS A 164 -15.77 -10.13 0.80
C CYS A 164 -15.07 -8.82 1.20
N ARG A 165 -13.87 -8.58 0.67
CA ARG A 165 -13.14 -7.35 0.92
C ARG A 165 -13.90 -6.12 0.40
N ALA A 166 -14.47 -6.18 -0.79
CA ALA A 166 -15.28 -5.09 -1.35
C ALA A 166 -16.50 -4.77 -0.47
N LEU A 167 -17.16 -5.79 0.10
CA LEU A 167 -18.25 -5.61 1.04
C LEU A 167 -17.79 -4.97 2.35
N LEU A 168 -16.63 -5.39 2.90
CA LEU A 168 -16.04 -4.78 4.09
C LEU A 168 -15.64 -3.31 3.84
N GLU A 169 -15.05 -2.99 2.70
CA GLU A 169 -14.73 -1.61 2.31
C GLU A 169 -16.00 -0.76 2.19
N ALA A 170 -17.05 -1.28 1.55
CA ALA A 170 -18.32 -0.60 1.44
C ALA A 170 -18.96 -0.34 2.81
N LYS A 171 -18.95 -1.33 3.72
CA LYS A 171 -19.44 -1.20 5.10
C LYS A 171 -18.60 -0.18 5.88
N LEU A 172 -17.28 -0.23 5.76
CA LEU A 172 -16.39 0.74 6.39
C LEU A 172 -16.72 2.17 5.96
N LEU A 173 -16.86 2.42 4.67
CA LEU A 173 -17.12 3.76 4.12
C LEU A 173 -18.53 4.26 4.44
N LYS A 174 -19.55 3.42 4.28
CA LYS A 174 -20.94 3.86 4.34
C LYS A 174 -21.54 3.84 5.75
N GLU A 175 -21.07 2.97 6.63
CA GLU A 175 -21.61 2.77 7.97
C GLU A 175 -20.66 3.28 9.05
N MET A 176 -19.45 2.72 9.16
CA MET A 176 -18.54 3.02 10.26
C MET A 176 -17.90 4.41 10.13
N ASN A 177 -17.53 4.81 8.90
CA ASN A 177 -16.90 6.11 8.67
C ASN A 177 -17.89 7.27 8.85
N VAL A 178 -19.15 7.11 8.45
CA VAL A 178 -20.19 8.16 8.52
C VAL A 178 -20.96 8.10 9.84
N GLY A 179 -21.10 6.92 10.44
CA GLY A 179 -21.80 6.71 11.70
C GLY A 179 -21.27 7.58 12.84
N LYS A 180 -22.10 7.87 13.83
CA LYS A 180 -21.72 8.67 15.01
C LYS A 180 -21.28 7.80 16.20
N GLU A 181 -21.44 6.49 16.10
CA GLU A 181 -21.11 5.57 17.19
C GLU A 181 -19.62 5.24 17.22
N ALA A 182 -19.13 4.92 18.41
CA ALA A 182 -17.77 4.44 18.58
C ALA A 182 -17.56 3.14 17.79
N CYS A 183 -16.41 3.03 17.16
CA CYS A 183 -16.01 1.80 16.49
C CYS A 183 -14.52 1.57 16.53
N ILE A 184 -14.09 0.32 16.39
CA ILE A 184 -12.69 -0.08 16.28
C ILE A 184 -12.49 -0.81 14.96
N VAL A 185 -11.58 -0.29 14.13
CA VAL A 185 -11.17 -0.95 12.89
C VAL A 185 -9.72 -1.40 13.03
N VAL A 186 -9.48 -2.71 12.90
CA VAL A 186 -8.14 -3.28 12.82
C VAL A 186 -7.83 -3.53 11.35
N SER A 187 -6.68 -3.04 10.90
CA SER A 187 -6.32 -3.10 9.49
C SER A 187 -4.84 -3.38 9.27
N THR A 188 -4.48 -3.55 8.01
CA THR A 188 -3.09 -3.52 7.54
C THR A 188 -2.91 -2.39 6.51
N GLN A 189 -1.93 -2.48 5.61
CA GLN A 189 -1.64 -1.47 4.58
C GLN A 189 -2.83 -1.11 3.67
N VAL A 190 -3.92 -1.87 3.68
CA VAL A 190 -5.10 -1.56 2.83
C VAL A 190 -5.73 -0.20 3.12
N VAL A 191 -5.50 0.37 4.30
CA VAL A 191 -5.98 1.72 4.64
C VAL A 191 -5.06 2.84 4.17
N GLU A 192 -3.84 2.54 3.76
CA GLU A 192 -2.88 3.53 3.26
C GLU A 192 -3.35 4.14 1.94
N VAL A 193 -3.97 3.33 1.07
CA VAL A 193 -4.36 3.73 -0.29
C VAL A 193 -5.86 3.57 -0.51
N SER A 194 -6.46 4.51 -1.25
CA SER A 194 -7.81 4.43 -1.85
C SER A 194 -9.02 4.43 -0.90
N LEU A 195 -8.84 4.50 0.43
CA LEU A 195 -9.98 4.59 1.36
C LEU A 195 -10.16 6.01 1.88
N ASP A 196 -11.31 6.61 1.61
CA ASP A 196 -11.67 7.94 2.14
C ASP A 196 -12.33 7.81 3.51
N ILE A 197 -11.50 7.53 4.52
CA ILE A 197 -11.93 7.35 5.92
C ILE A 197 -11.40 8.47 6.81
N ASN A 198 -12.16 8.78 7.84
CA ASN A 198 -11.85 9.84 8.80
C ASN A 198 -12.08 9.34 10.23
N PHE A 199 -11.00 9.04 10.93
CA PHE A 199 -11.01 8.51 12.28
C PHE A 199 -10.49 9.52 13.30
N ASP A 200 -10.69 9.25 14.61
CA ASP A 200 -10.36 10.18 15.70
C ASP A 200 -9.07 9.84 16.43
N LEU A 201 -8.68 8.57 16.44
CA LEU A 201 -7.50 8.05 17.09
C LEU A 201 -6.89 6.96 16.24
N MET A 202 -5.56 6.93 16.15
CA MET A 202 -4.83 5.83 15.53
C MET A 202 -3.86 5.20 16.52
N VAL A 203 -3.79 3.87 16.48
CA VAL A 203 -2.68 3.10 17.01
C VAL A 203 -2.04 2.37 15.83
N THR A 204 -0.76 2.59 15.58
CA THR A 204 -0.10 1.96 14.43
C THR A 204 1.23 1.35 14.83
N GLU A 205 1.53 0.15 14.30
CA GLU A 205 2.92 -0.30 14.27
C GLU A 205 3.75 0.68 13.44
N CYS A 206 5.01 0.91 13.85
CA CYS A 206 5.91 1.72 13.05
C CYS A 206 6.09 1.12 11.66
N ALA A 207 6.06 1.96 10.65
CA ALA A 207 6.27 1.62 9.24
C ALA A 207 7.34 2.55 8.64
N ALA A 208 7.70 2.35 7.39
CA ALA A 208 8.47 3.32 6.63
C ALA A 208 7.77 4.69 6.66
N LEU A 209 8.51 5.78 6.72
CA LEU A 209 7.94 7.10 7.04
C LEU A 209 6.87 7.54 6.02
N ASP A 210 7.09 7.30 4.74
CA ASP A 210 6.11 7.54 3.67
C ASP A 210 4.80 6.77 3.90
N ALA A 211 4.88 5.47 4.25
CA ALA A 211 3.71 4.66 4.59
C ALA A 211 3.02 5.16 5.86
N LEU A 212 3.78 5.57 6.88
CA LEU A 212 3.21 6.20 8.09
C LEU A 212 2.41 7.46 7.74
N LEU A 213 2.96 8.35 6.92
CA LEU A 213 2.29 9.59 6.50
C LEU A 213 0.97 9.29 5.77
N GLN A 214 0.93 8.25 4.93
CA GLN A 214 -0.29 7.78 4.29
C GLN A 214 -1.34 7.29 5.31
N ARG A 215 -0.91 6.55 6.36
CA ARG A 215 -1.78 6.14 7.47
C ARG A 215 -2.32 7.34 8.23
N LEU A 216 -1.44 8.27 8.61
CA LEU A 216 -1.83 9.49 9.34
C LEU A 216 -2.88 10.28 8.58
N GLY A 217 -2.81 10.31 7.25
CA GLY A 217 -3.82 10.92 6.39
C GLY A 217 -5.25 10.36 6.56
N ARG A 218 -5.46 9.27 7.29
CA ARG A 218 -6.77 8.69 7.62
C ARG A 218 -7.37 9.21 8.92
N ILE A 219 -6.61 10.03 9.65
CA ILE A 219 -7.03 10.64 10.91
C ILE A 219 -7.22 12.13 10.71
N ASN A 220 -8.34 12.66 11.18
CA ASN A 220 -8.66 14.08 11.07
C ASN A 220 -8.60 14.59 9.61
N ARG A 221 -9.05 13.77 8.67
CA ARG A 221 -8.98 14.06 7.25
C ARG A 221 -9.95 15.16 6.82
N LEU A 222 -11.18 15.10 7.31
CA LEU A 222 -12.21 16.08 7.05
C LEU A 222 -12.11 17.21 8.07
N ARG A 223 -11.66 18.37 7.62
CA ARG A 223 -11.63 19.58 8.44
C ARG A 223 -12.96 20.28 8.32
N VAL A 224 -13.68 20.35 9.41
CA VAL A 224 -15.02 20.92 9.39
C VAL A 224 -14.95 22.46 9.44
N GLU A 225 -13.92 23.04 10.07
CA GLU A 225 -13.68 24.51 10.04
C GLU A 225 -12.26 24.89 10.51
N PRO A 226 -11.65 25.96 9.97
CA PRO A 226 -10.33 26.45 10.39
C PRO A 226 -10.28 26.95 11.85
N ALA A 227 -11.42 27.32 12.41
CA ALA A 227 -11.51 27.92 13.76
C ALA A 227 -11.43 26.87 14.91
N CYS A 228 -11.72 25.61 14.65
CA CYS A 228 -11.62 24.53 15.64
C CYS A 228 -10.49 23.57 15.29
N ARG A 229 -9.25 24.00 15.46
CA ARG A 229 -8.08 23.12 15.31
C ARG A 229 -8.05 22.08 16.44
N THR A 230 -8.77 20.98 16.26
CA THR A 230 -8.64 19.83 17.16
C THR A 230 -7.54 18.93 16.62
N TYR A 231 -6.46 18.81 17.38
CA TYR A 231 -5.40 17.84 17.08
C TYR A 231 -5.86 16.45 17.52
N LYS A 232 -5.54 15.44 16.72
CA LYS A 232 -5.90 14.05 17.02
C LYS A 232 -4.66 13.23 17.41
N PRO A 233 -4.77 12.34 18.40
CA PRO A 233 -3.64 11.53 18.86
C PRO A 233 -3.35 10.37 17.90
N ILE A 234 -2.07 10.15 17.66
CA ILE A 234 -1.51 9.02 16.92
C ILE A 234 -0.50 8.32 17.82
N TYR A 235 -0.73 7.07 18.14
CA TYR A 235 0.21 6.24 18.90
C TYR A 235 1.01 5.36 17.94
N VAL A 236 2.32 5.55 17.91
CA VAL A 236 3.24 4.77 17.07
C VAL A 236 4.01 3.79 17.94
N ILE A 237 3.77 2.51 17.71
CA ILE A 237 4.42 1.41 18.45
C ILE A 237 5.85 1.24 17.95
N GLN A 238 6.79 1.13 18.88
CA GLN A 238 8.21 0.93 18.60
C GLN A 238 8.42 -0.30 17.68
N PRO A 239 9.29 -0.20 16.65
CA PRO A 239 9.57 -1.32 15.77
C PRO A 239 10.18 -2.50 16.53
N LEU A 240 9.72 -3.71 16.21
CA LEU A 240 10.32 -4.95 16.69
C LEU A 240 11.66 -5.18 15.96
N ILE A 241 12.62 -5.84 16.63
CA ILE A 241 14.01 -5.99 16.13
C ILE A 241 14.21 -7.27 15.29
N GLY A 242 13.29 -8.23 15.35
CA GLY A 242 13.43 -9.53 14.67
C GLY A 242 13.27 -9.42 13.16
N LYS A 243 14.14 -10.11 12.36
CA LYS A 243 14.06 -10.07 10.87
C LYS A 243 12.68 -10.42 10.30
N LYS A 244 11.91 -11.30 10.94
CA LYS A 244 10.54 -11.66 10.51
C LYS A 244 9.50 -10.64 10.97
N ASP A 245 9.81 -9.88 12.01
CA ASP A 245 8.87 -8.94 12.63
C ASP A 245 8.83 -7.60 11.92
N VAL A 246 9.92 -7.19 11.30
CA VAL A 246 10.02 -5.93 10.54
C VAL A 246 9.34 -6.00 9.17
N PHE A 247 9.13 -7.23 8.62
CA PHE A 247 8.51 -7.38 7.30
C PHE A 247 7.12 -6.69 7.24
N PRO A 248 6.82 -5.96 6.14
CA PRO A 248 7.51 -5.93 4.84
C PRO A 248 8.63 -4.88 4.70
N TYR A 249 8.95 -4.15 5.74
CA TYR A 249 9.89 -3.03 5.69
C TYR A 249 11.32 -3.45 6.03
N ASP A 250 12.28 -2.60 5.68
CA ASP A 250 13.66 -2.70 6.13
C ASP A 250 13.82 -2.26 7.60
N ALA A 251 14.66 -2.96 8.36
CA ALA A 251 14.83 -2.70 9.79
C ALA A 251 15.45 -1.31 10.08
N ASP A 252 16.38 -0.87 9.23
CA ASP A 252 17.06 0.41 9.43
C ASP A 252 16.15 1.58 9.02
N ILE A 253 15.33 1.40 7.98
CA ILE A 253 14.28 2.36 7.61
C ILE A 253 13.27 2.52 8.77
N LEU A 254 12.81 1.40 9.37
CA LEU A 254 11.89 1.47 10.52
C LEU A 254 12.50 2.21 11.71
N LYS A 255 13.77 1.93 12.04
CA LYS A 255 14.47 2.63 13.14
C LYS A 255 14.57 4.12 12.88
N LYS A 256 14.99 4.52 11.67
CA LYS A 256 15.09 5.93 11.26
C LYS A 256 13.72 6.60 11.29
N SER A 257 12.70 5.97 10.69
CA SER A 257 11.32 6.49 10.69
C SER A 257 10.80 6.72 12.10
N TYR A 258 11.02 5.78 13.02
CA TYR A 258 10.63 5.94 14.42
C TYR A 258 11.43 7.03 15.12
N ALA A 259 12.73 7.14 14.84
CA ALA A 259 13.62 8.11 15.49
C ALA A 259 13.22 9.56 15.17
N VAL A 260 12.93 9.86 13.90
CA VAL A 260 12.64 11.23 13.41
C VAL A 260 11.26 11.73 13.85
N LEU A 261 10.33 10.86 14.21
CA LEU A 261 9.00 11.27 14.66
C LEU A 261 9.09 12.05 15.98
N PRO A 262 8.32 13.14 16.14
CA PRO A 262 8.19 13.82 17.42
C PRO A 262 7.52 12.92 18.45
N ASP A 263 7.76 13.16 19.76
CA ASP A 263 7.08 12.45 20.85
C ASP A 263 6.35 13.44 21.75
N GLY A 264 5.07 13.19 22.01
CA GLY A 264 4.18 14.07 22.75
C GLY A 264 3.96 15.44 22.10
N LYS A 265 4.29 15.59 20.82
CA LYS A 265 4.27 16.88 20.10
C LYS A 265 3.51 16.79 18.78
N LEU A 266 3.11 17.97 18.28
CA LEU A 266 2.49 18.14 16.99
C LEU A 266 3.47 17.79 15.86
N LEU A 267 3.05 16.93 14.94
CA LEU A 267 3.74 16.71 13.67
C LEU A 267 3.40 17.88 12.74
N LYS A 268 4.41 18.65 12.35
CA LYS A 268 4.24 19.83 11.49
C LYS A 268 4.38 19.44 10.03
N GLU A 269 3.39 19.76 9.22
CA GLU A 269 3.37 19.46 7.78
C GLU A 269 4.57 20.10 7.06
N ARG A 270 4.98 21.32 7.44
CA ARG A 270 6.15 21.98 6.84
C ARG A 270 7.49 21.27 7.09
N GLN A 271 7.57 20.39 8.11
CA GLN A 271 8.78 19.63 8.45
C GLN A 271 8.83 18.25 7.80
N ILE A 272 7.74 17.81 7.18
CA ILE A 272 7.64 16.45 6.63
C ILE A 272 8.73 16.18 5.60
N GLN A 273 9.06 17.14 4.73
CA GLN A 273 10.13 16.98 3.75
C GLN A 273 11.50 16.75 4.40
N GLU A 274 11.83 17.50 5.46
CA GLU A 274 13.09 17.35 6.21
C GLU A 274 13.16 15.96 6.85
N LEU A 275 12.04 15.48 7.44
CA LEU A 275 11.96 14.14 8.04
C LEU A 275 12.13 13.04 6.99
N LEU A 276 11.55 13.20 5.80
CA LEU A 276 11.72 12.26 4.69
C LEU A 276 13.17 12.19 4.25
N ASP A 277 13.83 13.34 4.10
CA ASP A 277 15.22 13.40 3.64
C ASP A 277 16.20 12.86 4.70
N GLU A 278 15.86 12.93 5.99
CA GLU A 278 16.62 12.28 7.05
C GLU A 278 16.49 10.76 7.00
N VAL A 279 15.30 10.23 6.73
CA VAL A 279 15.06 8.78 6.59
C VAL A 279 15.65 8.24 5.28
N TYR A 280 15.51 8.99 4.18
CA TYR A 280 15.93 8.63 2.82
C TYR A 280 17.01 9.57 2.28
N PRO A 281 18.22 9.57 2.87
CA PRO A 281 19.27 10.49 2.44
C PRO A 281 19.73 10.16 1.01
N PRO A 282 20.14 11.17 0.22
CA PRO A 282 20.57 10.98 -1.16
C PRO A 282 21.67 9.93 -1.35
N ASN A 283 22.60 9.86 -0.41
CA ASN A 283 23.72 8.91 -0.44
C ASN A 283 23.34 7.46 -0.04
N GLY A 284 22.12 7.24 0.42
CA GLY A 284 21.60 5.94 0.88
C GLY A 284 20.54 5.31 -0.03
N CYS A 285 20.07 6.05 -1.04
CA CYS A 285 19.07 5.55 -1.98
C CYS A 285 19.76 4.86 -3.16
N HIS A 286 19.57 3.55 -3.26
CA HIS A 286 19.98 2.77 -4.42
C HIS A 286 18.76 2.53 -5.30
N PHE A 287 18.70 3.19 -6.44
CA PHE A 287 17.70 2.85 -7.45
C PHE A 287 18.05 1.51 -8.09
N VAL A 288 17.06 0.65 -8.23
CA VAL A 288 17.24 -0.63 -8.91
C VAL A 288 17.56 -0.37 -10.38
N ASP A 289 18.65 -0.97 -10.85
CA ASP A 289 19.01 -0.91 -12.27
C ASP A 289 18.19 -1.95 -13.05
N ILE A 290 17.36 -1.45 -13.96
CA ILE A 290 16.55 -2.27 -14.88
C ILE A 290 16.96 -2.11 -16.35
N GLU A 291 18.00 -1.31 -16.65
CA GLU A 291 18.39 -0.93 -18.01
C GLU A 291 18.62 -2.14 -18.94
N MET A 292 19.23 -3.19 -18.43
CA MET A 292 19.48 -4.41 -19.22
C MET A 292 18.22 -5.15 -19.69
N ASN A 293 17.08 -4.89 -19.04
CA ASN A 293 15.84 -5.63 -19.30
C ASN A 293 14.75 -4.77 -19.98
N VAL A 294 15.03 -3.48 -20.23
CA VAL A 294 14.05 -2.55 -20.82
C VAL A 294 14.17 -2.46 -22.33
N ALA A 295 13.02 -2.26 -23.00
CA ALA A 295 12.99 -2.12 -24.46
C ALA A 295 13.46 -0.76 -24.95
N PHE A 296 13.34 0.29 -24.14
CA PHE A 296 13.74 1.65 -24.47
C PHE A 296 15.01 2.04 -23.72
N ARG A 297 16.11 2.19 -24.45
CA ARG A 297 17.44 2.55 -23.93
C ARG A 297 18.14 3.54 -24.87
N GLU A 298 18.90 4.48 -24.31
CA GLU A 298 19.70 5.43 -25.10
C GLU A 298 18.87 6.19 -26.16
N GLY A 299 17.63 6.56 -25.79
CA GLY A 299 16.71 7.28 -26.66
C GLY A 299 16.13 6.47 -27.83
N ALA A 300 16.24 5.15 -27.83
CA ALA A 300 15.76 4.28 -28.90
C ALA A 300 15.14 2.97 -28.38
N TRP A 301 14.27 2.38 -29.19
CA TRP A 301 13.70 1.06 -28.93
C TRP A 301 14.68 -0.03 -29.34
N LYS A 302 15.18 -0.81 -28.38
CA LYS A 302 16.19 -1.88 -28.53
C LYS A 302 15.59 -3.27 -28.37
N ILE A 303 14.47 -3.55 -29.04
CA ILE A 303 13.69 -4.78 -28.85
C ILE A 303 14.48 -6.03 -29.25
N PHE A 304 15.32 -5.93 -30.29
CA PHE A 304 16.13 -7.05 -30.77
C PHE A 304 17.28 -7.43 -29.84
N GLU A 305 17.62 -6.57 -28.88
CA GLU A 305 18.68 -6.79 -27.90
C GLU A 305 18.15 -7.35 -26.56
N LEU A 306 16.81 -7.47 -26.43
CA LEU A 306 16.22 -8.03 -25.22
C LEU A 306 16.54 -9.51 -25.13
N ASP A 307 17.08 -9.94 -23.99
CA ASP A 307 17.06 -11.34 -23.63
C ASP A 307 15.61 -11.81 -23.60
N HIS A 308 15.31 -12.92 -24.28
CA HIS A 308 13.96 -13.48 -24.35
C HIS A 308 13.54 -14.10 -23.01
N TYR A 309 13.43 -13.26 -21.98
CA TYR A 309 12.84 -13.69 -20.72
C TYR A 309 11.36 -13.93 -20.91
N SER A 310 10.90 -15.09 -20.47
CA SER A 310 9.47 -15.35 -20.42
C SER A 310 8.78 -14.32 -19.48
N LYS A 311 7.52 -14.00 -19.76
CA LYS A 311 6.72 -13.10 -18.91
C LYS A 311 6.80 -13.48 -17.42
N SER A 312 6.86 -14.78 -17.11
CA SER A 312 7.00 -15.30 -15.74
C SER A 312 8.31 -14.90 -15.08
N VAL A 313 9.42 -14.93 -15.81
CA VAL A 313 10.74 -14.52 -15.30
C VAL A 313 10.80 -13.01 -15.08
N LEU A 314 10.19 -12.22 -15.96
CA LEU A 314 10.08 -10.77 -15.77
C LEU A 314 9.23 -10.45 -14.53
N LEU A 315 8.09 -11.12 -14.36
CA LEU A 315 7.22 -10.94 -13.19
C LEU A 315 7.93 -11.34 -11.89
N GLU A 316 8.74 -12.40 -11.91
CA GLU A 316 9.53 -12.83 -10.75
C GLU A 316 10.63 -11.82 -10.42
N ARG A 317 11.33 -11.29 -11.42
CA ARG A 317 12.35 -10.24 -11.24
C ARG A 317 11.75 -8.90 -10.81
N LEU A 318 10.51 -8.60 -11.22
CA LEU A 318 9.76 -7.41 -10.85
C LEU A 318 9.09 -7.52 -9.48
N GLU A 319 9.40 -8.58 -8.72
CA GLU A 319 8.79 -8.85 -7.41
C GLU A 319 7.25 -8.89 -7.43
N ILE A 320 6.64 -9.16 -8.58
CA ILE A 320 5.20 -9.38 -8.70
C ILE A 320 4.90 -10.80 -8.17
N ASP A 321 5.01 -10.94 -6.86
CA ASP A 321 4.86 -12.19 -6.12
C ASP A 321 3.38 -12.46 -5.74
N SER A 322 2.42 -11.86 -6.46
CA SER A 322 1.00 -12.03 -6.15
C SER A 322 0.36 -13.08 -7.04
N VAL A 323 -0.17 -14.13 -6.42
CA VAL A 323 -0.99 -15.17 -7.07
C VAL A 323 -2.36 -15.23 -6.41
N ALA A 324 -3.35 -15.82 -7.08
CA ALA A 324 -4.65 -16.04 -6.50
C ALA A 324 -4.76 -17.44 -5.87
N CYS A 325 -5.44 -17.49 -4.74
CA CYS A 325 -5.97 -18.71 -4.15
C CYS A 325 -7.49 -18.66 -4.15
N ILE A 326 -8.12 -19.84 -4.15
CA ILE A 326 -9.56 -20.01 -3.92
C ILE A 326 -9.79 -21.14 -2.90
N CYS A 327 -10.91 -21.11 -2.19
CA CYS A 327 -11.29 -22.16 -1.27
C CYS A 327 -11.72 -23.41 -2.06
N GLU A 328 -11.56 -24.57 -1.46
CA GLU A 328 -11.94 -25.86 -2.07
C GLU A 328 -13.44 -25.89 -2.40
N SER A 329 -14.29 -25.40 -1.51
CA SER A 329 -15.74 -25.27 -1.71
C SER A 329 -16.14 -24.33 -2.85
N ASP A 330 -15.29 -23.38 -3.24
CA ASP A 330 -15.57 -22.42 -4.30
C ASP A 330 -15.21 -22.96 -5.70
N CYS A 331 -14.53 -24.10 -5.83
CA CYS A 331 -13.97 -24.59 -7.09
C CYS A 331 -15.03 -24.70 -8.20
N MET A 332 -16.18 -25.32 -7.90
CA MET A 332 -17.26 -25.50 -8.89
C MET A 332 -17.82 -24.15 -9.37
N VAL A 333 -18.03 -23.22 -8.43
CA VAL A 333 -18.54 -21.87 -8.76
C VAL A 333 -17.52 -21.11 -9.58
N TYR A 334 -16.23 -21.25 -9.27
CA TYR A 334 -15.14 -20.62 -10.02
C TYR A 334 -15.02 -21.16 -11.44
N GLU A 335 -15.12 -22.50 -11.65
CA GLU A 335 -15.03 -23.13 -12.96
C GLU A 335 -16.17 -22.71 -13.88
N GLN A 336 -17.39 -22.64 -13.36
CA GLN A 336 -18.59 -22.28 -14.10
C GLN A 336 -18.83 -20.77 -14.21
N GLY A 337 -18.21 -19.97 -13.35
CA GLY A 337 -18.42 -18.53 -13.24
C GLY A 337 -17.84 -17.73 -14.41
N ASN A 338 -18.41 -16.56 -14.66
CA ASN A 338 -17.83 -15.56 -15.53
C ASN A 338 -16.60 -14.88 -14.86
N SER A 339 -15.92 -13.98 -15.57
CA SER A 339 -14.71 -13.31 -15.07
C SER A 339 -14.94 -12.52 -13.79
N GLU A 340 -16.10 -11.88 -13.64
CA GLU A 340 -16.46 -11.10 -12.47
C GLU A 340 -16.65 -12.01 -11.24
N LYS A 341 -17.42 -13.10 -11.39
CA LYS A 341 -17.64 -14.07 -10.32
C LYS A 341 -16.35 -14.76 -9.89
N ARG A 342 -15.46 -15.07 -10.81
CA ARG A 342 -14.14 -15.61 -10.51
C ARG A 342 -13.33 -14.63 -9.67
N LEU A 343 -13.29 -13.37 -10.08
CA LEU A 343 -12.57 -12.32 -9.38
C LEU A 343 -13.03 -12.15 -7.92
N GLU A 344 -14.33 -12.23 -7.65
CA GLU A 344 -14.90 -12.15 -6.30
C GLU A 344 -14.37 -13.25 -5.35
N LEU A 345 -14.14 -14.46 -5.88
CA LEU A 345 -13.72 -15.63 -5.10
C LEU A 345 -12.21 -15.68 -4.85
N GLU A 346 -11.43 -14.87 -5.56
CA GLU A 346 -9.98 -14.87 -5.49
C GLU A 346 -9.47 -14.23 -4.19
N ILE A 347 -8.51 -14.90 -3.56
CA ILE A 347 -7.76 -14.43 -2.40
C ILE A 347 -6.35 -14.12 -2.88
N PRO A 348 -5.89 -12.85 -2.86
CA PRO A 348 -4.53 -12.49 -3.21
C PRO A 348 -3.53 -13.05 -2.19
N VAL A 349 -2.49 -13.74 -2.66
CA VAL A 349 -1.48 -14.36 -1.79
C VAL A 349 -0.11 -14.20 -2.42
N SER A 350 0.95 -14.02 -1.62
CA SER A 350 2.32 -14.09 -2.10
C SER A 350 2.67 -15.53 -2.52
N PHE A 351 3.23 -15.71 -3.71
CA PHE A 351 3.68 -17.02 -4.19
C PHE A 351 4.69 -17.66 -3.24
N ARG A 352 5.58 -16.85 -2.64
CA ARG A 352 6.54 -17.31 -1.63
C ARG A 352 5.85 -18.00 -0.45
N SER A 353 4.65 -17.56 -0.07
CA SER A 353 3.90 -18.11 1.08
C SER A 353 3.22 -19.45 0.77
N ILE A 354 3.04 -19.81 -0.50
CA ILE A 354 2.37 -21.05 -0.93
C ILE A 354 3.30 -22.05 -1.62
N ARG A 355 4.46 -21.62 -2.11
CA ARG A 355 5.42 -22.42 -2.88
C ARG A 355 5.73 -23.80 -2.26
N SER A 356 5.82 -23.87 -0.93
CA SER A 356 6.15 -25.10 -0.20
C SER A 356 4.94 -25.87 0.30
N LYS A 357 3.72 -25.48 -0.04
CA LYS A 357 2.48 -26.02 0.55
C LYS A 357 1.89 -27.19 -0.24
N GLY A 358 2.40 -27.49 -1.43
CA GLY A 358 1.90 -28.58 -2.28
C GLY A 358 0.44 -28.41 -2.71
N LEU A 359 0.00 -27.17 -2.93
CA LEU A 359 -1.37 -26.88 -3.33
C LEU A 359 -1.59 -27.21 -4.81
N ARG A 360 -2.74 -27.82 -5.14
CA ARG A 360 -3.14 -28.00 -6.54
C ARG A 360 -3.54 -26.68 -7.16
N GLN A 361 -3.45 -26.60 -8.48
CA GLN A 361 -3.85 -25.44 -9.26
C GLN A 361 -5.04 -25.82 -10.16
N LEU A 362 -6.02 -24.93 -10.32
CA LEU A 362 -7.08 -25.11 -11.30
C LEU A 362 -6.60 -24.75 -12.71
N ALA A 363 -7.12 -25.44 -13.72
CA ALA A 363 -6.79 -25.18 -15.14
C ALA A 363 -7.69 -24.12 -15.80
N VAL A 364 -8.41 -23.31 -15.01
CA VAL A 364 -9.41 -22.33 -15.48
C VAL A 364 -9.09 -20.94 -14.95
N GLY A 365 -9.44 -19.92 -15.73
CA GLY A 365 -9.22 -18.51 -15.37
C GLY A 365 -7.74 -18.16 -15.31
N ILE A 366 -7.33 -17.58 -14.18
CA ILE A 366 -5.91 -17.22 -13.92
C ILE A 366 -5.13 -18.37 -13.27
N HIS A 367 -5.64 -19.60 -13.32
CA HIS A 367 -5.05 -20.79 -12.70
C HIS A 367 -4.80 -20.62 -11.19
N PRO A 368 -5.82 -20.33 -10.37
CA PRO A 368 -5.64 -20.11 -8.95
C PRO A 368 -5.23 -21.39 -8.22
N PHE A 369 -4.51 -21.24 -7.11
CA PHE A 369 -4.21 -22.33 -6.19
C PHE A 369 -5.42 -22.62 -5.29
N VAL A 370 -5.68 -23.92 -5.05
CA VAL A 370 -6.79 -24.35 -4.20
C VAL A 370 -6.30 -24.56 -2.78
N ILE A 371 -6.92 -23.86 -1.84
CA ILE A 371 -6.66 -24.00 -0.42
C ILE A 371 -7.80 -24.75 0.28
N PRO A 372 -7.52 -25.51 1.36
CA PRO A 372 -8.57 -26.15 2.13
C PRO A 372 -9.46 -25.11 2.82
N ASP A 373 -10.76 -25.38 2.92
CA ASP A 373 -11.75 -24.44 3.48
C ASP A 373 -11.39 -24.01 4.93
N ARG A 374 -10.79 -24.90 5.73
CA ARG A 374 -10.29 -24.58 7.07
C ARG A 374 -9.24 -23.46 7.11
N ALA A 375 -8.65 -23.12 5.97
CA ALA A 375 -7.67 -22.05 5.84
C ALA A 375 -8.30 -20.67 5.61
N TYR A 376 -9.62 -20.60 5.50
CA TYR A 376 -10.34 -19.33 5.32
C TYR A 376 -11.45 -19.16 6.35
N SER A 377 -11.66 -17.94 6.77
CA SER A 377 -12.75 -17.50 7.65
C SER A 377 -13.37 -16.23 7.08
N GLU A 378 -14.68 -16.12 7.08
CA GLU A 378 -15.36 -14.89 6.64
C GLU A 378 -15.04 -13.70 7.58
N GLU A 379 -14.73 -13.96 8.84
CA GLU A 379 -14.39 -12.93 9.83
C GLU A 379 -12.90 -12.57 9.81
N LEU A 380 -12.02 -13.56 9.66
CA LEU A 380 -10.57 -13.38 9.79
C LEU A 380 -9.82 -13.39 8.45
N GLY A 381 -10.48 -13.72 7.33
CA GLY A 381 -9.82 -13.93 6.04
C GLY A 381 -8.94 -15.18 6.02
N LEU A 382 -7.88 -15.16 5.23
CA LEU A 382 -6.96 -16.27 5.06
C LEU A 382 -6.08 -16.52 6.30
N LEU A 383 -6.10 -17.75 6.81
CA LEU A 383 -5.29 -18.24 7.91
C LEU A 383 -4.09 -19.02 7.35
N SER A 384 -3.00 -18.31 7.10
CA SER A 384 -1.82 -18.82 6.37
C SER A 384 -1.23 -20.10 6.99
N ASP A 385 -1.33 -20.27 8.31
CA ASP A 385 -0.83 -21.45 9.03
C ASP A 385 -1.65 -22.71 8.72
N ARG A 386 -2.89 -22.59 8.23
CA ARG A 386 -3.82 -23.68 7.95
C ARG A 386 -3.86 -24.10 6.48
N MET A 387 -3.07 -23.46 5.61
CA MET A 387 -3.03 -23.75 4.16
C MET A 387 -2.37 -25.08 3.82
N GLY A 388 -1.53 -25.65 4.65
CA GLY A 388 -0.83 -26.91 4.39
C GLY A 388 -1.80 -28.08 4.23
N SER A 389 -1.57 -28.96 3.25
CA SER A 389 -2.24 -30.26 3.18
C SER A 389 -1.96 -31.01 4.48
N GLY A 390 -3.03 -31.41 5.18
CA GLY A 390 -2.96 -32.14 6.47
C GLY A 390 -2.36 -33.55 6.41
N TYR A 391 -1.61 -33.87 5.37
CA TYR A 391 -0.87 -35.11 5.18
C TYR A 391 0.62 -34.87 5.45
N ARG A 392 0.99 -34.64 6.72
CA ARG A 392 2.28 -35.15 7.18
C ARG A 392 2.04 -36.59 7.65
N LYS A 393 2.47 -37.56 6.82
CA LYS A 393 2.77 -38.90 7.30
C LYS A 393 3.87 -38.86 8.33
#